data_8217890c1667ac5766bcea51e9b51725
#
_entry.id   8217890c1667ac5766bcea51e9b51725
#
_cell.length_a   1.000
_cell.length_b   1.000
_cell.length_c   1.000
_cell.angle_alpha   90.00
_cell.angle_beta   90.00
_cell.angle_gamma   90.00
#
_symmetry.space_group_name_H-M   'P 1'
#
loop_
_entity.id
_entity.type
_entity.pdbx_description
1 polymer ?
#
loop_
_entity_poly.entity_id
_entity_poly.type
_entity_poly.pdbx_seq_one_letter_code
_entity_poly.pdbx_strand_id
1 'polypeptide(L)'
;MATTGTAPGGQVHKAVLPAVMLALATVVSAVASLNTAIPSIARDTRATQTQLSWIIDAYALVFAALLLLGGAIGDRYGRRRALAAGLAIFGAGSAAAMFASDPAWLIAMRGVLGVGAALVMPATLSTITSTFPPRQRTRAVGAWAGVAGASAIFGLLVSGSLLEQWSWRSVFLLNIVLAVIAFAATLAVVPESADADAPRLDLTGALITVVGLGAGVYSIIEAPTEGWTSARTLVGLGAAVVVLAGFVGWELTRRNPLLDPRLFRHRAFAAGTLSITVQFFAFFGFVFIVLQYLQLVKDHGPLLAATCLLPMAASMMPSARGIAPRAAAKVGPRRVIVAGLILVSVGLLVLSLLDTGSSYWVMLGGLVPLGAGMGLAMTPATASITDALPAEKQGVGSAMNDLARELGGALGIAVLGSVLQSGYRSNLDTTGLPGPVAEHARTSLAMAAHAGPQVMRQAQAAFADGLHTALLSAAIVLAVTAVVVGVLYRRPEPEAAGERAGREAAAEPAS
;
A
#
# COMPACT_ATOMS: atom_id res chain seq x y z
N MET A 1 42.77 29.00 28.96
CA MET A 1 42.38 27.61 28.70
C MET A 1 40.89 27.57 28.51
N ALA A 2 40.45 27.56 27.25
CA ALA A 2 39.02 27.46 26.87
C ALA A 2 38.75 25.98 26.58
N THR A 3 37.97 25.34 27.44
CA THR A 3 37.46 23.98 27.24
C THR A 3 36.37 24.04 26.17
N THR A 4 36.68 23.58 24.97
CA THR A 4 35.71 23.32 23.90
C THR A 4 34.87 22.11 24.31
N GLY A 5 33.75 22.36 24.94
CA GLY A 5 32.72 21.38 25.16
C GLY A 5 32.10 20.98 23.81
N THR A 6 32.41 19.77 23.33
CA THR A 6 31.70 19.14 22.23
C THR A 6 30.26 18.95 22.63
N ALA A 7 29.34 19.67 21.95
CA ALA A 7 27.91 19.59 22.18
C ALA A 7 27.42 18.13 21.96
N PRO A 8 26.53 17.60 22.83
CA PRO A 8 26.03 16.23 22.76
C PRO A 8 25.12 15.93 21.55
N GLY A 9 24.84 16.93 20.69
CA GLY A 9 23.93 16.82 19.56
C GLY A 9 24.33 15.82 18.46
N GLY A 10 25.63 15.58 18.25
CA GLY A 10 26.09 14.74 17.14
C GLY A 10 25.88 13.23 17.31
N GLN A 11 25.80 12.73 18.55
CA GLN A 11 25.54 11.31 18.84
C GLN A 11 24.04 10.99 18.88
N VAL A 12 23.21 11.91 19.35
CA VAL A 12 21.76 11.76 19.40
C VAL A 12 21.18 11.58 17.98
N HIS A 13 21.64 12.37 17.02
CA HIS A 13 21.19 12.26 15.62
C HIS A 13 21.51 10.89 14.98
N LYS A 14 22.63 10.25 15.34
CA LYS A 14 23.01 8.96 14.76
C LYS A 14 22.12 7.80 15.23
N ALA A 15 21.57 7.86 16.43
CA ALA A 15 20.69 6.82 16.98
C ALA A 15 19.21 6.98 16.60
N VAL A 16 18.76 8.21 16.32
CA VAL A 16 17.36 8.49 15.93
C VAL A 16 17.01 7.82 14.61
N LEU A 17 17.89 7.91 13.61
CA LEU A 17 17.59 7.36 12.28
C LEU A 17 17.33 5.85 12.29
N PRO A 18 18.18 4.98 12.91
CA PRO A 18 17.89 3.55 13.03
C PRO A 18 16.60 3.24 13.80
N ALA A 19 16.28 3.98 14.88
CA ALA A 19 15.05 3.76 15.64
C ALA A 19 13.80 4.04 14.79
N VAL A 20 13.80 5.15 14.07
CA VAL A 20 12.70 5.52 13.16
C VAL A 20 12.59 4.54 11.98
N MET A 21 13.73 4.08 11.45
CA MET A 21 13.75 3.06 10.39
C MET A 21 13.19 1.71 10.85
N LEU A 22 13.47 1.32 12.11
CA LEU A 22 12.92 0.10 12.69
C LEU A 22 11.39 0.20 12.87
N ALA A 23 10.90 1.35 13.32
CA ALA A 23 9.46 1.60 13.42
C ALA A 23 8.76 1.53 12.05
N LEU A 24 9.37 2.13 11.02
CA LEU A 24 8.91 2.00 9.64
C LEU A 24 8.91 0.54 9.17
N ALA A 25 10.01 -0.17 9.41
CA ALA A 25 10.15 -1.57 9.02
C ALA A 25 9.09 -2.46 9.67
N THR A 26 8.73 -2.19 10.93
CA THR A 26 7.67 -2.91 11.65
C THR A 26 6.34 -2.82 10.90
N VAL A 27 5.93 -1.64 10.50
CA VAL A 27 4.65 -1.40 9.82
C VAL A 27 4.66 -1.99 8.39
N VAL A 28 5.71 -1.72 7.62
CA VAL A 28 5.78 -2.15 6.21
C VAL A 28 5.95 -3.66 6.08
N SER A 29 6.78 -4.29 6.91
CA SER A 29 6.96 -5.75 6.86
C SER A 29 5.68 -6.51 7.23
N ALA A 30 4.85 -5.97 8.12
CA ALA A 30 3.61 -6.61 8.56
C ALA A 30 2.58 -6.76 7.44
N VAL A 31 2.53 -5.82 6.49
CA VAL A 31 1.66 -5.92 5.32
C VAL A 31 2.12 -7.05 4.41
N ALA A 32 3.40 -7.10 4.11
CA ALA A 32 3.99 -8.09 3.22
C ALA A 32 3.93 -9.51 3.82
N SER A 33 4.26 -9.63 5.11
CA SER A 33 4.31 -10.91 5.82
C SER A 33 2.95 -11.59 5.92
N LEU A 34 1.87 -10.84 6.12
CA LEU A 34 0.54 -11.42 6.22
C LEU A 34 0.06 -12.01 4.88
N ASN A 35 0.39 -11.39 3.75
CA ASN A 35 0.03 -11.91 2.44
C ASN A 35 0.55 -13.35 2.23
N THR A 36 1.75 -13.67 2.72
CA THR A 36 2.32 -15.02 2.66
C THR A 36 1.56 -15.99 3.55
N ALA A 37 0.97 -15.53 4.66
CA ALA A 37 0.24 -16.34 5.63
C ALA A 37 -1.23 -16.64 5.23
N ILE A 38 -1.80 -15.91 4.26
CA ILE A 38 -3.21 -16.03 3.86
C ILE A 38 -3.66 -17.47 3.60
N PRO A 39 -2.95 -18.30 2.83
CA PRO A 39 -3.36 -19.69 2.61
C PRO A 39 -3.36 -20.54 3.88
N SER A 40 -2.43 -20.29 4.81
CA SER A 40 -2.38 -20.98 6.11
C SER A 40 -3.50 -20.53 7.04
N ILE A 41 -3.82 -19.25 7.07
CA ILE A 41 -4.97 -18.70 7.79
C ILE A 41 -6.27 -19.29 7.25
N ALA A 42 -6.44 -19.36 5.92
CA ALA A 42 -7.62 -19.92 5.28
C ALA A 42 -7.87 -21.38 5.71
N ARG A 43 -6.81 -22.20 5.76
CA ARG A 43 -6.91 -23.63 6.17
C ARG A 43 -7.25 -23.77 7.66
N ASP A 44 -6.61 -22.98 8.53
CA ASP A 44 -6.75 -23.09 9.99
C ASP A 44 -8.07 -22.52 10.51
N THR A 45 -8.48 -21.36 9.99
CA THR A 45 -9.69 -20.64 10.43
C THR A 45 -10.93 -20.93 9.60
N ARG A 46 -10.79 -21.68 8.50
CA ARG A 46 -11.84 -21.92 7.49
C ARG A 46 -12.43 -20.64 6.90
N ALA A 47 -11.60 -19.59 6.79
CA ALA A 47 -12.02 -18.32 6.26
C ALA A 47 -12.45 -18.41 4.79
N THR A 48 -13.54 -17.73 4.46
CA THR A 48 -13.99 -17.54 3.08
C THR A 48 -13.05 -16.58 2.35
N GLN A 49 -13.07 -16.56 1.00
CA GLN A 49 -12.27 -15.63 0.23
C GLN A 49 -12.61 -14.16 0.57
N THR A 50 -13.88 -13.85 0.81
CA THR A 50 -14.34 -12.54 1.29
C THR A 50 -13.69 -12.17 2.63
N GLN A 51 -13.66 -13.09 3.58
CA GLN A 51 -13.01 -12.87 4.87
C GLN A 51 -11.48 -12.71 4.74
N LEU A 52 -10.83 -13.44 3.82
CA LEU A 52 -9.41 -13.28 3.54
C LEU A 52 -9.10 -11.87 2.97
N SER A 53 -9.94 -11.37 2.07
CA SER A 53 -9.85 -9.98 1.61
C SER A 53 -9.98 -9.01 2.78
N TRP A 54 -10.97 -9.20 3.66
CA TRP A 54 -11.15 -8.36 4.85
C TRP A 54 -9.97 -8.41 5.83
N ILE A 55 -9.35 -9.58 6.04
CA ILE A 55 -8.18 -9.72 6.93
C ILE A 55 -7.04 -8.81 6.48
N ILE A 56 -6.87 -8.60 5.17
CA ILE A 56 -5.86 -7.67 4.66
C ILE A 56 -6.40 -6.24 4.63
N ASP A 57 -7.58 -6.03 4.07
CA ASP A 57 -8.12 -4.71 3.79
C ASP A 57 -8.53 -3.94 5.04
N ALA A 58 -8.97 -4.60 6.13
CA ALA A 58 -9.29 -3.91 7.37
C ALA A 58 -8.11 -3.08 7.89
N TYR A 59 -6.89 -3.59 7.76
CA TYR A 59 -5.67 -2.84 8.07
C TYR A 59 -5.45 -1.67 7.11
N ALA A 60 -5.40 -1.97 5.81
CA ALA A 60 -5.08 -0.97 4.78
C ALA A 60 -6.11 0.16 4.74
N LEU A 61 -7.40 -0.18 4.89
CA LEU A 61 -8.52 0.76 4.92
C LEU A 61 -8.44 1.72 6.11
N VAL A 62 -8.29 1.17 7.33
CA VAL A 62 -8.18 1.98 8.56
C VAL A 62 -6.90 2.82 8.53
N PHE A 63 -5.80 2.23 8.08
CA PHE A 63 -4.54 2.94 7.92
C PHE A 63 -4.68 4.12 6.94
N ALA A 64 -5.20 3.89 5.72
CA ALA A 64 -5.42 4.95 4.72
C ALA A 64 -6.36 6.04 5.21
N ALA A 65 -7.48 5.66 5.82
CA ALA A 65 -8.50 6.59 6.29
C ALA A 65 -8.01 7.49 7.45
N LEU A 66 -7.12 6.98 8.30
CA LEU A 66 -6.60 7.69 9.47
C LEU A 66 -5.19 8.28 9.26
N LEU A 67 -4.55 8.04 8.11
CA LEU A 67 -3.16 8.44 7.85
C LEU A 67 -2.94 9.95 8.06
N LEU A 68 -3.79 10.77 7.47
CA LEU A 68 -3.70 12.23 7.56
C LEU A 68 -4.00 12.74 8.99
N LEU A 69 -4.98 12.14 9.64
CA LEU A 69 -5.30 12.43 11.04
C LEU A 69 -4.16 12.03 11.97
N GLY A 70 -3.55 10.87 11.75
CA GLY A 70 -2.39 10.39 12.52
C GLY A 70 -1.19 11.33 12.41
N GLY A 71 -0.93 11.86 11.21
CA GLY A 71 0.07 12.90 10.99
C GLY A 71 -0.23 14.18 11.77
N ALA A 72 -1.47 14.68 11.69
CA ALA A 72 -1.90 15.87 12.41
C ALA A 72 -1.85 15.70 13.95
N ILE A 73 -2.16 14.48 14.45
CA ILE A 73 -2.01 14.14 15.89
C ILE A 73 -0.52 14.22 16.28
N GLY A 74 0.38 13.64 15.49
CA GLY A 74 1.81 13.66 15.77
C GLY A 74 2.38 15.08 15.78
N ASP A 75 2.02 15.90 14.82
CA ASP A 75 2.47 17.28 14.75
C ASP A 75 1.95 18.12 15.93
N ARG A 76 0.69 17.94 16.34
CA ARG A 76 0.08 18.73 17.41
C ARG A 76 0.47 18.27 18.82
N TYR A 77 0.46 16.95 19.09
CA TYR A 77 0.62 16.41 20.45
C TYR A 77 2.01 15.83 20.72
N GLY A 78 2.86 15.79 19.71
CA GLY A 78 4.23 15.33 19.78
C GLY A 78 4.51 14.07 18.97
N ARG A 79 5.54 14.14 18.15
CA ARG A 79 5.91 13.10 17.18
C ARG A 79 6.41 11.82 17.87
N ARG A 80 7.22 11.97 18.94
CA ARG A 80 7.67 10.82 19.76
C ARG A 80 6.48 10.13 20.42
N ARG A 81 5.54 10.89 20.99
CA ARG A 81 4.34 10.34 21.65
C ARG A 81 3.45 9.60 20.65
N ALA A 82 3.20 10.19 19.48
CA ALA A 82 2.45 9.53 18.41
C ALA A 82 3.12 8.25 17.94
N LEU A 83 4.43 8.28 17.72
CA LEU A 83 5.21 7.11 17.32
C LEU A 83 5.15 6.00 18.37
N ALA A 84 5.36 6.33 19.64
CA ALA A 84 5.31 5.36 20.75
C ALA A 84 3.89 4.80 20.93
N ALA A 85 2.85 5.65 20.93
CA ALA A 85 1.45 5.20 21.02
C ALA A 85 1.08 4.29 19.85
N GLY A 86 1.46 4.65 18.62
CA GLY A 86 1.23 3.83 17.44
C GLY A 86 1.90 2.46 17.53
N LEU A 87 3.16 2.39 17.97
CA LEU A 87 3.89 1.12 18.17
C LEU A 87 3.27 0.27 19.30
N ALA A 88 2.81 0.91 20.39
CA ALA A 88 2.11 0.20 21.48
C ALA A 88 0.79 -0.40 21.01
N ILE A 89 -0.05 0.36 20.28
CA ILE A 89 -1.30 -0.11 19.69
C ILE A 89 -1.01 -1.26 18.70
N PHE A 90 0.00 -1.09 17.84
CA PHE A 90 0.39 -2.08 16.85
C PHE A 90 0.87 -3.40 17.49
N GLY A 91 1.71 -3.31 18.52
CA GLY A 91 2.19 -4.47 19.28
C GLY A 91 1.07 -5.17 20.04
N ALA A 92 0.21 -4.41 20.73
CA ALA A 92 -0.94 -4.95 21.46
C ALA A 92 -1.98 -5.61 20.51
N GLY A 93 -2.28 -4.97 19.38
CA GLY A 93 -3.13 -5.54 18.34
C GLY A 93 -2.55 -6.81 17.73
N SER A 94 -1.23 -6.87 17.50
CA SER A 94 -0.54 -8.08 17.04
C SER A 94 -0.60 -9.20 18.08
N ALA A 95 -0.43 -8.88 19.36
CA ALA A 95 -0.55 -9.85 20.44
C ALA A 95 -1.99 -10.41 20.53
N ALA A 96 -3.00 -9.55 20.42
CA ALA A 96 -4.41 -9.99 20.42
C ALA A 96 -4.74 -10.82 19.16
N ALA A 97 -4.16 -10.50 18.01
CA ALA A 97 -4.34 -11.26 16.76
C ALA A 97 -3.78 -12.69 16.84
N MET A 98 -2.72 -12.95 17.64
CA MET A 98 -2.20 -14.31 17.86
C MET A 98 -3.21 -15.26 18.49
N PHE A 99 -4.15 -14.74 19.27
CA PHE A 99 -5.20 -15.55 19.93
C PHE A 99 -6.47 -15.66 19.08
N ALA A 100 -6.45 -15.23 17.83
CA ALA A 100 -7.60 -15.35 16.95
C ALA A 100 -7.95 -16.84 16.71
N SER A 101 -9.21 -17.17 17.00
CA SER A 101 -9.82 -18.46 16.71
C SER A 101 -10.77 -18.43 15.53
N ASP A 102 -11.20 -17.23 15.14
CA ASP A 102 -12.13 -17.01 14.05
C ASP A 102 -11.68 -15.80 13.18
N PRO A 103 -12.14 -15.75 11.91
CA PRO A 103 -11.75 -14.66 10.99
C PRO A 103 -12.24 -13.28 11.44
N ALA A 104 -13.38 -13.16 12.12
CA ALA A 104 -13.95 -11.86 12.50
C ALA A 104 -13.08 -11.17 13.56
N TRP A 105 -12.57 -11.94 14.55
CA TRP A 105 -11.61 -11.43 15.52
C TRP A 105 -10.33 -10.94 14.83
N LEU A 106 -9.82 -11.73 13.88
CA LEU A 106 -8.60 -11.36 13.15
C LEU A 106 -8.81 -10.08 12.33
N ILE A 107 -9.94 -9.93 11.65
CA ILE A 107 -10.34 -8.71 10.92
C ILE A 107 -10.36 -7.50 11.86
N ALA A 108 -11.00 -7.64 13.03
CA ALA A 108 -11.06 -6.56 14.01
C ALA A 108 -9.67 -6.13 14.50
N MET A 109 -8.80 -7.09 14.82
CA MET A 109 -7.42 -6.80 15.25
C MET A 109 -6.59 -6.19 14.12
N ARG A 110 -6.82 -6.58 12.88
CA ARG A 110 -6.20 -5.92 11.71
C ARG A 110 -6.59 -4.44 11.62
N GLY A 111 -7.84 -4.10 11.90
CA GLY A 111 -8.27 -2.70 12.03
C GLY A 111 -7.50 -1.95 13.13
N VAL A 112 -7.30 -2.57 14.30
CA VAL A 112 -6.50 -2.00 15.40
C VAL A 112 -5.04 -1.77 14.97
N LEU A 113 -4.43 -2.73 14.26
CA LEU A 113 -3.09 -2.55 13.69
C LEU A 113 -3.04 -1.38 12.72
N GLY A 114 -4.10 -1.17 11.92
CA GLY A 114 -4.25 -0.03 11.01
C GLY A 114 -4.21 1.32 11.73
N VAL A 115 -4.88 1.43 12.90
CA VAL A 115 -4.79 2.63 13.75
C VAL A 115 -3.34 2.88 14.20
N GLY A 116 -2.65 1.83 14.66
CA GLY A 116 -1.24 1.92 15.05
C GLY A 116 -0.35 2.40 13.90
N ALA A 117 -0.52 1.82 12.72
CA ALA A 117 0.22 2.19 11.52
C ALA A 117 -0.01 3.64 11.08
N ALA A 118 -1.26 4.12 11.19
CA ALA A 118 -1.63 5.50 10.87
C ALA A 118 -0.91 6.55 11.75
N LEU A 119 -0.57 6.19 12.97
CA LEU A 119 0.24 7.03 13.87
C LEU A 119 1.75 6.89 13.57
N VAL A 120 2.23 5.67 13.32
CA VAL A 120 3.66 5.38 13.13
C VAL A 120 4.19 5.99 11.83
N MET A 121 3.53 5.74 10.70
CA MET A 121 4.06 6.06 9.37
C MET A 121 4.37 7.56 9.20
N PRO A 122 3.43 8.51 9.40
CA PRO A 122 3.74 9.92 9.27
C PRO A 122 4.70 10.41 10.37
N ALA A 123 4.62 9.87 11.60
CA ALA A 123 5.52 10.25 12.68
C ALA A 123 6.99 9.88 12.38
N THR A 124 7.25 8.79 11.63
CA THR A 124 8.62 8.43 11.23
C THR A 124 9.24 9.48 10.33
N LEU A 125 8.53 9.91 9.29
CA LEU A 125 9.03 10.89 8.32
C LEU A 125 9.13 12.29 8.95
N SER A 126 8.12 12.72 9.72
CA SER A 126 8.12 14.03 10.40
C SER A 126 9.22 14.12 11.47
N THR A 127 9.54 13.01 12.16
CA THR A 127 10.70 12.95 13.06
C THR A 127 12.03 13.16 12.32
N ILE A 128 12.20 12.54 11.14
CA ILE A 128 13.40 12.76 10.31
C ILE A 128 13.50 14.23 9.90
N THR A 129 12.42 14.79 9.38
CA THR A 129 12.43 16.16 8.86
C THR A 129 12.61 17.23 9.94
N SER A 130 12.18 16.97 11.18
CA SER A 130 12.36 17.88 12.30
C SER A 130 13.74 17.75 12.99
N THR A 131 14.30 16.54 13.00
CA THR A 131 15.54 16.26 13.74
C THR A 131 16.80 16.53 12.91
N PHE A 132 16.76 16.26 11.59
CA PHE A 132 17.95 16.38 10.74
C PHE A 132 18.07 17.76 10.09
N PRO A 133 19.28 18.36 10.07
CA PRO A 133 19.53 19.63 9.40
C PRO A 133 19.31 19.48 7.87
N PRO A 134 18.97 20.57 7.14
CA PRO A 134 18.62 20.53 5.71
C PRO A 134 19.59 19.76 4.82
N ARG A 135 20.90 19.91 5.07
CA ARG A 135 21.97 19.22 4.30
C ARG A 135 21.96 17.70 4.45
N GLN A 136 21.47 17.16 5.58
CA GLN A 136 21.42 15.72 5.86
C GLN A 136 20.03 15.12 5.63
N ARG A 137 19.00 15.95 5.58
CA ARG A 137 17.58 15.57 5.46
C ARG A 137 17.31 14.73 4.21
N THR A 138 17.78 15.17 3.05
CA THR A 138 17.61 14.44 1.78
C THR A 138 18.21 13.02 1.85
N ARG A 139 19.38 12.88 2.47
CA ARG A 139 20.02 11.56 2.63
C ARG A 139 19.23 10.68 3.62
N ALA A 140 18.73 11.24 4.71
CA ALA A 140 17.95 10.50 5.70
C ALA A 140 16.59 10.05 5.15
N VAL A 141 15.90 10.90 4.39
CA VAL A 141 14.65 10.56 3.68
C VAL A 141 14.89 9.51 2.61
N GLY A 142 16.00 9.61 1.86
CA GLY A 142 16.39 8.60 0.88
C GLY A 142 16.66 7.23 1.51
N ALA A 143 17.29 7.20 2.69
CA ALA A 143 17.50 5.99 3.47
C ALA A 143 16.17 5.42 4.00
N TRP A 144 15.26 6.27 4.48
CA TRP A 144 13.90 5.92 4.91
C TRP A 144 13.13 5.22 3.79
N ALA A 145 13.11 5.81 2.59
CA ALA A 145 12.47 5.20 1.42
C ALA A 145 13.10 3.86 1.01
N GLY A 146 14.44 3.75 1.14
CA GLY A 146 15.17 2.50 0.90
C GLY A 146 14.79 1.40 1.88
N VAL A 147 14.66 1.73 3.17
CA VAL A 147 14.23 0.79 4.22
C VAL A 147 12.78 0.36 4.01
N ALA A 148 11.87 1.27 3.60
CA ALA A 148 10.50 0.89 3.27
C ALA A 148 10.44 -0.21 2.20
N GLY A 149 11.18 -0.06 1.10
CA GLY A 149 11.25 -1.08 0.06
C GLY A 149 11.90 -2.40 0.52
N ALA A 150 13.02 -2.32 1.27
CA ALA A 150 13.68 -3.50 1.80
C ALA A 150 12.83 -4.26 2.83
N SER A 151 12.04 -3.55 3.63
CA SER A 151 11.19 -4.13 4.66
C SER A 151 10.03 -4.96 4.08
N ALA A 152 9.52 -4.61 2.89
CA ALA A 152 8.53 -5.43 2.21
C ALA A 152 9.11 -6.79 1.80
N ILE A 153 10.33 -6.80 1.23
CA ILE A 153 11.03 -8.05 0.87
C ILE A 153 11.38 -8.85 2.13
N PHE A 154 11.90 -8.19 3.16
CA PHE A 154 12.20 -8.80 4.45
C PHE A 154 10.95 -9.46 5.04
N GLY A 155 9.81 -8.75 5.06
CA GLY A 155 8.53 -9.29 5.53
C GLY A 155 8.11 -10.55 4.80
N LEU A 156 8.19 -10.57 3.47
CA LEU A 156 7.87 -11.75 2.65
C LEU A 156 8.77 -12.95 2.96
N LEU A 157 10.08 -12.74 2.99
CA LEU A 157 11.04 -13.85 3.15
C LEU A 157 11.06 -14.40 4.58
N VAL A 158 11.05 -13.51 5.59
CA VAL A 158 11.05 -13.94 6.99
C VAL A 158 9.73 -14.63 7.33
N SER A 159 8.59 -14.10 6.88
CA SER A 159 7.31 -14.78 7.10
C SER A 159 7.24 -16.12 6.36
N GLY A 160 7.75 -16.20 5.13
CA GLY A 160 7.87 -17.47 4.40
C GLY A 160 8.65 -18.51 5.19
N SER A 161 9.81 -18.12 5.73
CA SER A 161 10.65 -19.02 6.56
C SER A 161 9.97 -19.42 7.87
N LEU A 162 9.28 -18.48 8.53
CA LEU A 162 8.54 -18.77 9.76
C LEU A 162 7.39 -19.76 9.51
N LEU A 163 6.68 -19.59 8.41
CA LEU A 163 5.52 -20.41 8.04
C LEU A 163 5.88 -21.85 7.61
N GLU A 164 7.12 -22.12 7.28
CA GLU A 164 7.57 -23.49 7.00
C GLU A 164 7.72 -24.34 8.26
N GLN A 165 7.99 -23.69 9.42
CA GLN A 165 8.29 -24.38 10.67
C GLN A 165 7.22 -24.16 11.74
N TRP A 166 6.51 -23.05 11.68
CA TRP A 166 5.52 -22.65 12.68
C TRP A 166 4.19 -22.25 12.06
N SER A 167 3.18 -22.13 12.90
CA SER A 167 1.85 -21.67 12.46
C SER A 167 1.87 -20.20 11.98
N TRP A 168 0.83 -19.78 11.26
CA TRP A 168 0.64 -18.41 10.82
C TRP A 168 0.69 -17.36 11.95
N ARG A 169 0.45 -17.79 13.20
CA ARG A 169 0.56 -16.95 14.40
C ARG A 169 1.97 -16.39 14.60
N SER A 170 3.00 -17.09 14.11
CA SER A 170 4.41 -16.64 14.17
C SER A 170 4.66 -15.32 13.45
N VAL A 171 3.86 -14.99 12.43
CA VAL A 171 3.92 -13.71 11.74
C VAL A 171 3.57 -12.54 12.67
N PHE A 172 2.58 -12.73 13.54
CA PHE A 172 2.22 -11.73 14.56
C PHE A 172 3.25 -11.65 15.68
N LEU A 173 3.88 -12.77 16.04
CA LEU A 173 5.00 -12.76 16.99
C LEU A 173 6.18 -11.92 16.46
N LEU A 174 6.52 -12.04 15.17
CA LEU A 174 7.51 -11.18 14.54
C LEU A 174 7.13 -9.70 14.68
N ASN A 175 5.88 -9.35 14.41
CA ASN A 175 5.38 -7.98 14.55
C ASN A 175 5.50 -7.47 15.99
N ILE A 176 5.20 -8.31 17.00
CA ILE A 176 5.34 -7.96 18.43
C ILE A 176 6.80 -7.66 18.76
N VAL A 177 7.72 -8.55 18.35
CA VAL A 177 9.15 -8.38 18.63
C VAL A 177 9.67 -7.08 18.02
N LEU A 178 9.35 -6.84 16.74
CA LEU A 178 9.76 -5.61 16.07
C LEU A 178 9.14 -4.36 16.72
N ALA A 179 7.85 -4.41 17.09
CA ALA A 179 7.15 -3.29 17.74
C ALA A 179 7.73 -2.98 19.12
N VAL A 180 8.06 -4.00 19.94
CA VAL A 180 8.65 -3.81 21.27
C VAL A 180 10.04 -3.20 21.16
N ILE A 181 10.90 -3.69 20.25
CA ILE A 181 12.24 -3.14 20.04
C ILE A 181 12.15 -1.69 19.52
N ALA A 182 11.27 -1.44 18.55
CA ALA A 182 11.04 -0.10 17.99
C ALA A 182 10.48 0.86 19.05
N PHE A 183 9.56 0.40 19.90
CA PHE A 183 9.00 1.18 21.01
C PHE A 183 10.06 1.57 22.03
N ALA A 184 10.86 0.60 22.49
CA ALA A 184 11.96 0.84 23.41
C ALA A 184 13.00 1.81 22.83
N ALA A 185 13.41 1.61 21.57
CA ALA A 185 14.31 2.51 20.87
C ALA A 185 13.72 3.92 20.72
N THR A 186 12.43 4.03 20.41
CA THR A 186 11.72 5.33 20.30
C THR A 186 11.79 6.09 21.62
N LEU A 187 11.47 5.42 22.73
CA LEU A 187 11.53 6.07 24.06
C LEU A 187 12.94 6.47 24.49
N ALA A 188 13.94 5.68 24.09
CA ALA A 188 15.33 5.91 24.49
C ALA A 188 16.02 7.04 23.72
N VAL A 189 15.77 7.17 22.40
CA VAL A 189 16.62 8.02 21.54
C VAL A 189 15.88 9.08 20.73
N VAL A 190 14.54 8.95 20.51
CA VAL A 190 13.80 9.92 19.73
C VAL A 190 13.47 11.15 20.59
N PRO A 191 13.90 12.37 20.22
CA PRO A 191 13.54 13.57 20.94
C PRO A 191 12.06 13.91 20.74
N GLU A 192 11.43 14.49 21.76
CA GLU A 192 10.07 15.02 21.58
C GLU A 192 10.11 16.27 20.71
N SER A 193 9.18 16.34 19.78
CA SER A 193 9.00 17.51 18.93
C SER A 193 7.52 17.64 18.57
N ALA A 194 6.98 18.84 18.69
CA ALA A 194 5.64 19.21 18.32
C ALA A 194 5.67 20.54 17.58
N ASP A 195 4.66 20.80 16.76
CA ASP A 195 4.47 22.10 16.12
C ASP A 195 3.48 22.91 16.96
N ALA A 196 3.95 24.03 17.52
CA ALA A 196 3.13 24.90 18.35
C ALA A 196 1.97 25.54 17.56
N ASP A 197 2.16 25.71 16.26
CA ASP A 197 1.19 26.33 15.35
C ASP A 197 0.35 25.31 14.59
N ALA A 198 0.43 24.00 14.96
CA ALA A 198 -0.32 22.94 14.30
C ALA A 198 -1.84 23.22 14.33
N PRO A 199 -2.54 23.11 13.19
CA PRO A 199 -3.97 23.39 13.11
C PRO A 199 -4.78 22.43 13.97
N ARG A 200 -6.05 22.82 14.24
CA ARG A 200 -6.99 21.94 14.95
C ARG A 200 -7.28 20.69 14.11
N LEU A 201 -7.43 19.55 14.79
CA LEU A 201 -7.76 18.28 14.14
C LEU A 201 -9.15 18.35 13.50
N ASP A 202 -9.27 17.94 12.25
CA ASP A 202 -10.55 17.73 11.58
C ASP A 202 -11.05 16.30 11.77
N LEU A 203 -11.63 16.03 12.95
CA LEU A 203 -12.21 14.73 13.27
C LEU A 203 -13.44 14.41 12.40
N THR A 204 -14.16 15.45 11.95
CA THR A 204 -15.33 15.27 11.08
C THR A 204 -14.89 14.80 9.69
N GLY A 205 -13.89 15.43 9.09
CA GLY A 205 -13.32 15.00 7.81
C GLY A 205 -12.77 13.58 7.89
N ALA A 206 -12.05 13.23 8.97
CA ALA A 206 -11.55 11.89 9.20
C ALA A 206 -12.70 10.85 9.31
N LEU A 207 -13.76 11.16 10.04
CA LEU A 207 -14.93 10.28 10.17
C LEU A 207 -15.64 10.06 8.83
N ILE A 208 -15.85 11.13 8.05
CA ILE A 208 -16.46 11.03 6.72
C ILE A 208 -15.60 10.14 5.80
N THR A 209 -14.26 10.28 5.87
CA THR A 209 -13.34 9.44 5.09
C THR A 209 -13.44 7.97 5.49
N VAL A 210 -13.42 7.66 6.79
CA VAL A 210 -13.58 6.29 7.30
C VAL A 210 -14.90 5.67 6.83
N VAL A 211 -16.00 6.40 6.96
CA VAL A 211 -17.33 5.91 6.56
C VAL A 211 -17.43 5.74 5.04
N GLY A 212 -16.96 6.73 4.27
CA GLY A 212 -17.05 6.69 2.81
C GLY A 212 -16.18 5.58 2.19
N LEU A 213 -14.92 5.50 2.59
CA LEU A 213 -14.03 4.43 2.13
C LEU A 213 -14.50 3.06 2.64
N GLY A 214 -14.93 2.98 3.90
CA GLY A 214 -15.46 1.75 4.49
C GLY A 214 -16.67 1.21 3.76
N ALA A 215 -17.65 2.06 3.44
CA ALA A 215 -18.83 1.67 2.67
C ALA A 215 -18.48 1.20 1.26
N GLY A 216 -17.55 1.88 0.58
CA GLY A 216 -17.09 1.51 -0.75
C GLY A 216 -16.39 0.16 -0.78
N VAL A 217 -15.39 -0.02 0.08
CA VAL A 217 -14.62 -1.27 0.19
C VAL A 217 -15.52 -2.43 0.62
N TYR A 218 -16.40 -2.21 1.61
CA TYR A 218 -17.38 -3.20 2.04
C TYR A 218 -18.25 -3.68 0.87
N SER A 219 -18.83 -2.75 0.13
CA SER A 219 -19.71 -3.09 -1.01
C SER A 219 -18.98 -3.87 -2.10
N ILE A 220 -17.70 -3.56 -2.34
CA ILE A 220 -16.87 -4.26 -3.33
C ILE A 220 -16.54 -5.69 -2.85
N ILE A 221 -16.11 -5.85 -1.59
CA ILE A 221 -15.70 -7.15 -1.06
C ILE A 221 -16.88 -8.12 -0.94
N GLU A 222 -18.09 -7.62 -0.63
CA GLU A 222 -19.29 -8.46 -0.51
C GLU A 222 -19.99 -8.72 -1.86
N ALA A 223 -19.66 -7.95 -2.92
CA ALA A 223 -20.31 -8.06 -4.22
C ALA A 223 -20.30 -9.47 -4.85
N PRO A 224 -19.23 -10.31 -4.72
CA PRO A 224 -19.24 -11.68 -5.24
C PRO A 224 -20.27 -12.60 -4.57
N THR A 225 -20.65 -12.29 -3.33
CA THR A 225 -21.60 -13.08 -2.53
C THR A 225 -23.03 -12.55 -2.67
N GLU A 226 -23.19 -11.24 -2.57
CA GLU A 226 -24.48 -10.55 -2.65
C GLU A 226 -24.98 -10.37 -4.09
N GLY A 227 -24.08 -10.35 -5.07
CA GLY A 227 -24.31 -10.01 -6.48
C GLY A 227 -23.92 -8.58 -6.80
N TRP A 228 -23.16 -8.40 -7.89
CA TRP A 228 -22.69 -7.08 -8.36
C TRP A 228 -23.83 -6.10 -8.69
N THR A 229 -24.98 -6.61 -9.13
CA THR A 229 -26.18 -5.83 -9.49
C THR A 229 -27.23 -5.81 -8.39
N SER A 230 -26.95 -6.36 -7.22
CA SER A 230 -27.88 -6.38 -6.10
C SER A 230 -28.14 -4.96 -5.58
N ALA A 231 -29.33 -4.73 -5.04
CA ALA A 231 -29.69 -3.44 -4.45
C ALA A 231 -28.73 -3.05 -3.31
N ARG A 232 -28.26 -4.03 -2.50
CA ARG A 232 -27.29 -3.78 -1.42
C ARG A 232 -25.97 -3.25 -1.96
N THR A 233 -25.38 -3.91 -2.96
CA THR A 233 -24.13 -3.50 -3.57
C THR A 233 -24.23 -2.12 -4.21
N LEU A 234 -25.29 -1.89 -5.02
CA LEU A 234 -25.48 -0.61 -5.71
C LEU A 234 -25.76 0.55 -4.75
N VAL A 235 -26.60 0.34 -3.74
CA VAL A 235 -26.89 1.34 -2.70
C VAL A 235 -25.64 1.63 -1.88
N GLY A 236 -24.87 0.62 -1.51
CA GLY A 236 -23.62 0.79 -0.76
C GLY A 236 -22.56 1.57 -1.54
N LEU A 237 -22.36 1.24 -2.82
CA LEU A 237 -21.44 1.99 -3.70
C LEU A 237 -21.95 3.43 -3.93
N GLY A 238 -23.27 3.61 -4.13
CA GLY A 238 -23.88 4.93 -4.25
C GLY A 238 -23.68 5.77 -2.99
N ALA A 239 -23.91 5.18 -1.82
CA ALA A 239 -23.67 5.82 -0.53
C ALA A 239 -22.21 6.21 -0.34
N ALA A 240 -21.26 5.34 -0.70
CA ALA A 240 -19.83 5.65 -0.65
C ALA A 240 -19.49 6.86 -1.52
N VAL A 241 -19.98 6.91 -2.75
CA VAL A 241 -19.77 8.04 -3.66
C VAL A 241 -20.35 9.33 -3.08
N VAL A 242 -21.57 9.30 -2.54
CA VAL A 242 -22.22 10.47 -1.94
C VAL A 242 -21.44 10.96 -0.71
N VAL A 243 -21.03 10.05 0.17
CA VAL A 243 -20.26 10.39 1.39
C VAL A 243 -18.89 10.97 1.02
N LEU A 244 -18.18 10.38 0.05
CA LEU A 244 -16.88 10.89 -0.40
C LEU A 244 -17.01 12.21 -1.15
N ALA A 245 -18.09 12.43 -1.93
CA ALA A 245 -18.40 13.73 -2.50
C ALA A 245 -18.69 14.77 -1.40
N GLY A 246 -19.41 14.37 -0.35
CA GLY A 246 -19.63 15.17 0.86
C GLY A 246 -18.30 15.52 1.57
N PHE A 247 -17.34 14.59 1.64
CA PHE A 247 -15.99 14.85 2.15
C PHE A 247 -15.30 15.96 1.33
N VAL A 248 -15.30 15.85 0.01
CA VAL A 248 -14.73 16.90 -0.86
C VAL A 248 -15.39 18.26 -0.62
N GLY A 249 -16.73 18.28 -0.52
CA GLY A 249 -17.48 19.50 -0.19
C GLY A 249 -17.09 20.06 1.18
N TRP A 250 -16.95 19.19 2.20
CA TRP A 250 -16.52 19.58 3.54
C TRP A 250 -15.12 20.21 3.54
N GLU A 251 -14.14 19.55 2.93
CA GLU A 251 -12.76 20.01 2.86
C GLU A 251 -12.62 21.34 2.11
N LEU A 252 -13.45 21.58 1.08
CA LEU A 252 -13.48 22.86 0.37
C LEU A 252 -13.95 24.06 1.23
N THR A 253 -14.69 23.78 2.31
CA THR A 253 -15.15 24.83 3.25
C THR A 253 -14.16 25.12 4.37
N ARG A 254 -13.15 24.25 4.57
CA ARG A 254 -12.20 24.39 5.66
C ARG A 254 -11.05 25.33 5.32
N ARG A 255 -10.59 26.08 6.34
CA ARG A 255 -9.37 26.92 6.23
C ARG A 255 -8.10 26.08 6.25
N ASN A 256 -8.11 24.97 7.04
CA ASN A 256 -7.02 24.02 7.16
C ASN A 256 -7.58 22.62 6.89
N PRO A 257 -7.78 22.23 5.61
CA PRO A 257 -8.31 20.93 5.24
C PRO A 257 -7.29 19.82 5.54
N LEU A 258 -7.76 18.60 5.87
CA LEU A 258 -6.90 17.39 5.95
C LEU A 258 -6.28 17.11 4.58
N LEU A 259 -7.08 17.22 3.54
CA LEU A 259 -6.66 17.10 2.15
C LEU A 259 -7.31 18.23 1.35
N ASP A 260 -6.52 19.15 0.84
CA ASP A 260 -7.06 20.23 0.01
C ASP A 260 -7.43 19.72 -1.39
N PRO A 261 -8.74 19.59 -1.75
CA PRO A 261 -9.13 19.11 -3.06
C PRO A 261 -8.69 20.03 -4.21
N ARG A 262 -8.36 21.29 -3.91
CA ARG A 262 -7.89 22.23 -4.92
C ARG A 262 -6.53 21.84 -5.51
N LEU A 263 -5.75 21.03 -4.80
CA LEU A 263 -4.46 20.50 -5.28
C LEU A 263 -4.62 19.68 -6.55
N PHE A 264 -5.75 18.97 -6.71
CA PHE A 264 -6.06 18.19 -7.90
C PHE A 264 -6.33 19.03 -9.17
N ARG A 265 -6.45 20.35 -9.03
CA ARG A 265 -6.49 21.26 -10.19
C ARG A 265 -5.12 21.36 -10.87
N HIS A 266 -4.05 21.10 -10.14
CA HIS A 266 -2.71 20.96 -10.70
C HIS A 266 -2.58 19.61 -11.40
N ARG A 267 -2.52 19.63 -12.73
CA ARG A 267 -2.55 18.43 -13.57
C ARG A 267 -1.44 17.43 -13.26
N ALA A 268 -0.23 17.92 -12.96
CA ALA A 268 0.91 17.07 -12.59
C ALA A 268 0.66 16.34 -11.27
N PHE A 269 0.08 17.02 -10.27
CA PHE A 269 -0.32 16.46 -8.97
C PHE A 269 -1.38 15.37 -9.16
N ALA A 270 -2.46 15.68 -9.90
CA ALA A 270 -3.54 14.73 -10.16
C ALA A 270 -3.06 13.50 -10.95
N ALA A 271 -2.26 13.68 -11.99
CA ALA A 271 -1.70 12.61 -12.80
C ALA A 271 -0.70 11.73 -12.01
N GLY A 272 0.14 12.35 -11.18
CA GLY A 272 1.06 11.64 -10.28
C GLY A 272 0.32 10.80 -9.26
N THR A 273 -0.66 11.39 -8.57
CA THR A 273 -1.50 10.71 -7.58
C THR A 273 -2.26 9.54 -8.20
N LEU A 274 -2.94 9.75 -9.32
CA LEU A 274 -3.64 8.68 -10.04
C LEU A 274 -2.69 7.55 -10.45
N SER A 275 -1.50 7.89 -10.97
CA SER A 275 -0.49 6.91 -11.36
C SER A 275 -0.04 6.05 -10.17
N ILE A 276 0.26 6.65 -9.00
CA ILE A 276 0.63 5.93 -7.78
C ILE A 276 -0.52 5.05 -7.31
N THR A 277 -1.74 5.58 -7.21
CA THR A 277 -2.91 4.82 -6.76
C THR A 277 -3.12 3.57 -7.61
N VAL A 278 -3.09 3.69 -8.93
CA VAL A 278 -3.37 2.55 -9.83
C VAL A 278 -2.19 1.57 -9.90
N GLN A 279 -0.95 2.03 -9.76
CA GLN A 279 0.20 1.13 -9.61
C GLN A 279 0.09 0.25 -8.36
N PHE A 280 -0.27 0.85 -7.23
CA PHE A 280 -0.41 0.11 -5.97
C PHE A 280 -1.69 -0.74 -5.92
N PHE A 281 -2.76 -0.32 -6.59
CA PHE A 281 -3.92 -1.16 -6.89
C PHE A 281 -3.51 -2.46 -7.59
N ALA A 282 -2.75 -2.35 -8.66
CA ALA A 282 -2.27 -3.52 -9.40
C ALA A 282 -1.31 -4.38 -8.57
N PHE A 283 -0.36 -3.74 -7.88
CA PHE A 283 0.67 -4.43 -7.10
C PHE A 283 0.10 -5.25 -5.94
N PHE A 284 -0.67 -4.62 -5.05
CA PHE A 284 -1.20 -5.33 -3.87
C PHE A 284 -2.26 -6.36 -4.25
N GLY A 285 -3.13 -6.05 -5.20
CA GLY A 285 -4.09 -7.03 -5.72
C GLY A 285 -3.41 -8.23 -6.37
N PHE A 286 -2.36 -8.01 -7.17
CA PHE A 286 -1.55 -9.08 -7.75
C PHE A 286 -0.87 -9.93 -6.67
N VAL A 287 -0.18 -9.31 -5.71
CA VAL A 287 0.52 -10.03 -4.63
C VAL A 287 -0.45 -10.89 -3.80
N PHE A 288 -1.64 -10.35 -3.50
CA PHE A 288 -2.70 -11.08 -2.79
C PHE A 288 -3.15 -12.34 -3.52
N ILE A 289 -3.33 -12.26 -4.84
CA ILE A 289 -3.81 -13.38 -5.66
C ILE A 289 -2.68 -14.38 -5.95
N VAL A 290 -1.50 -13.88 -6.32
CA VAL A 290 -0.41 -14.75 -6.80
C VAL A 290 0.18 -15.63 -5.70
N LEU A 291 0.25 -15.15 -4.45
CA LEU A 291 0.72 -15.96 -3.33
C LEU A 291 -0.24 -17.11 -3.02
N GLN A 292 -1.56 -16.90 -3.20
CA GLN A 292 -2.55 -17.98 -3.11
C GLN A 292 -2.39 -18.98 -4.28
N TYR A 293 -2.20 -18.48 -5.51
CA TYR A 293 -1.92 -19.34 -6.67
C TYR A 293 -0.69 -20.20 -6.46
N LEU A 294 0.42 -19.62 -6.02
CA LEU A 294 1.66 -20.37 -5.80
C LEU A 294 1.52 -21.44 -4.70
N GLN A 295 0.80 -21.15 -3.62
CA GLN A 295 0.68 -22.06 -2.49
C GLN A 295 -0.46 -23.08 -2.63
N LEU A 296 -1.60 -22.71 -3.28
CA LEU A 296 -2.78 -23.57 -3.35
C LEU A 296 -2.96 -24.26 -4.72
N VAL A 297 -2.42 -23.67 -5.81
CA VAL A 297 -2.50 -24.26 -7.15
C VAL A 297 -1.20 -24.96 -7.51
N LYS A 298 -0.05 -24.33 -7.24
CA LYS A 298 1.29 -24.87 -7.54
C LYS A 298 1.90 -25.69 -6.40
N ASP A 299 1.23 -25.74 -5.23
CA ASP A 299 1.67 -26.47 -4.04
C ASP A 299 3.08 -26.10 -3.56
N HIS A 300 3.47 -24.83 -3.78
CA HIS A 300 4.74 -24.31 -3.27
C HIS A 300 4.65 -24.03 -1.77
N GLY A 301 5.72 -24.34 -1.03
CA GLY A 301 5.87 -23.86 0.35
C GLY A 301 5.87 -22.34 0.45
N PRO A 302 5.55 -21.77 1.61
CA PRO A 302 5.44 -20.31 1.78
C PRO A 302 6.73 -19.56 1.43
N LEU A 303 7.91 -20.11 1.78
CA LEU A 303 9.20 -19.50 1.45
C LEU A 303 9.47 -19.52 -0.06
N LEU A 304 9.21 -20.66 -0.71
CA LEU A 304 9.39 -20.77 -2.15
C LEU A 304 8.44 -19.82 -2.89
N ALA A 305 7.18 -19.73 -2.45
CA ALA A 305 6.22 -18.79 -3.01
C ALA A 305 6.69 -17.31 -2.88
N ALA A 306 7.24 -16.95 -1.72
CA ALA A 306 7.83 -15.61 -1.50
C ALA A 306 9.05 -15.36 -2.39
N THR A 307 9.95 -16.34 -2.53
CA THR A 307 11.16 -16.20 -3.37
C THR A 307 10.83 -16.10 -4.87
N CYS A 308 9.74 -16.73 -5.33
CA CYS A 308 9.26 -16.60 -6.70
C CYS A 308 8.94 -15.17 -7.12
N LEU A 309 8.69 -14.25 -6.16
CA LEU A 309 8.42 -12.83 -6.43
C LEU A 309 9.67 -11.95 -6.48
N LEU A 310 10.84 -12.45 -6.09
CA LEU A 310 12.10 -11.66 -6.08
C LEU A 310 12.49 -11.06 -7.43
N PRO A 311 12.26 -11.69 -8.60
CA PRO A 311 12.59 -11.08 -9.89
C PRO A 311 11.84 -9.77 -10.15
N MET A 312 10.61 -9.62 -9.64
CA MET A 312 9.86 -8.37 -9.69
C MET A 312 10.60 -7.26 -8.94
N ALA A 313 11.04 -7.52 -7.70
CA ALA A 313 11.82 -6.56 -6.92
C ALA A 313 13.18 -6.27 -7.54
N ALA A 314 13.85 -7.30 -8.10
CA ALA A 314 15.13 -7.17 -8.76
C ALA A 314 15.07 -6.32 -10.04
N SER A 315 13.95 -6.33 -10.78
CA SER A 315 13.75 -5.47 -11.95
C SER A 315 13.28 -4.06 -11.58
N MET A 316 12.52 -3.92 -10.48
CA MET A 316 11.98 -2.64 -10.01
C MET A 316 13.09 -1.68 -9.53
N MET A 317 14.05 -2.17 -8.73
CA MET A 317 15.07 -1.31 -8.12
C MET A 317 16.00 -0.62 -9.14
N PRO A 318 16.61 -1.32 -10.13
CA PRO A 318 17.41 -0.67 -11.16
C PRO A 318 16.60 0.30 -12.03
N SER A 319 15.34 -0.04 -12.31
CA SER A 319 14.43 0.82 -13.07
C SER A 319 14.13 2.11 -12.34
N ALA A 320 13.83 2.05 -11.03
CA ALA A 320 13.51 3.22 -10.22
C ALA A 320 14.72 4.14 -9.98
N ARG A 321 15.91 3.57 -9.66
CA ARG A 321 17.10 4.34 -9.28
C ARG A 321 17.99 4.74 -10.47
N GLY A 322 18.02 3.88 -11.49
CA GLY A 322 18.93 4.04 -12.65
C GLY A 322 18.25 4.60 -13.87
N ILE A 323 17.20 3.95 -14.35
CA ILE A 323 16.59 4.23 -15.65
C ILE A 323 15.61 5.41 -15.56
N ALA A 324 14.67 5.40 -14.60
CA ALA A 324 13.60 6.39 -14.50
C ALA A 324 14.10 7.84 -14.39
N PRO A 325 15.08 8.21 -13.52
CA PRO A 325 15.55 9.59 -13.44
C PRO A 325 16.23 10.05 -14.72
N ARG A 326 17.05 9.17 -15.33
CA ARG A 326 17.76 9.51 -16.59
C ARG A 326 16.79 9.64 -17.77
N ALA A 327 15.80 8.76 -17.86
CA ALA A 327 14.76 8.81 -18.87
C ALA A 327 13.88 10.05 -18.68
N ALA A 328 13.46 10.37 -17.46
CA ALA A 328 12.65 11.55 -17.16
C ALA A 328 13.38 12.86 -17.53
N ALA A 329 14.70 12.94 -17.29
CA ALA A 329 15.51 14.08 -17.70
C ALA A 329 15.59 14.24 -19.23
N LYS A 330 15.62 13.12 -19.99
CA LYS A 330 15.76 13.16 -21.46
C LYS A 330 14.43 13.35 -22.19
N VAL A 331 13.38 12.62 -21.81
CA VAL A 331 12.12 12.58 -22.58
C VAL A 331 10.93 13.18 -21.82
N GLY A 332 11.17 13.63 -20.59
CA GLY A 332 10.17 14.21 -19.69
C GLY A 332 9.40 13.17 -18.86
N PRO A 333 8.93 13.56 -17.64
CA PRO A 333 8.29 12.66 -16.70
C PRO A 333 7.03 12.01 -17.25
N ARG A 334 6.19 12.75 -18.01
CA ARG A 334 4.97 12.23 -18.64
C ARG A 334 5.21 10.94 -19.44
N ARG A 335 6.20 10.95 -20.34
CA ARG A 335 6.46 9.80 -21.23
C ARG A 335 6.96 8.59 -20.43
N VAL A 336 7.75 8.83 -19.40
CA VAL A 336 8.30 7.77 -18.55
C VAL A 336 7.20 7.14 -17.69
N ILE A 337 6.30 7.95 -17.08
CA ILE A 337 5.14 7.44 -16.33
C ILE A 337 4.25 6.59 -17.24
N VAL A 338 3.88 7.10 -18.40
CA VAL A 338 3.02 6.37 -19.36
C VAL A 338 3.69 5.06 -19.82
N ALA A 339 4.97 5.09 -20.18
CA ALA A 339 5.70 3.88 -20.55
C ALA A 339 5.77 2.85 -19.42
N GLY A 340 6.00 3.33 -18.19
CA GLY A 340 5.99 2.47 -17.00
C GLY A 340 4.62 1.82 -16.75
N LEU A 341 3.52 2.58 -16.83
CA LEU A 341 2.16 2.05 -16.67
C LEU A 341 1.81 1.03 -17.76
N ILE A 342 2.19 1.28 -19.01
CA ILE A 342 2.03 0.31 -20.11
C ILE A 342 2.82 -0.96 -19.82
N LEU A 343 4.06 -0.84 -19.34
CA LEU A 343 4.90 -1.99 -19.02
C LEU A 343 4.34 -2.82 -17.86
N VAL A 344 3.75 -2.18 -16.83
CA VAL A 344 3.01 -2.87 -15.77
C VAL A 344 1.80 -3.61 -16.36
N SER A 345 1.02 -2.95 -17.23
CA SER A 345 -0.12 -3.55 -17.91
C SER A 345 0.28 -4.79 -18.73
N VAL A 346 1.36 -4.72 -19.49
CA VAL A 346 1.92 -5.86 -20.25
C VAL A 346 2.33 -6.99 -19.31
N GLY A 347 3.01 -6.67 -18.19
CA GLY A 347 3.37 -7.67 -17.18
C GLY A 347 2.15 -8.41 -16.63
N LEU A 348 1.09 -7.70 -16.27
CA LEU A 348 -0.17 -8.28 -15.79
C LEU A 348 -0.89 -9.08 -16.89
N LEU A 349 -0.85 -8.63 -18.13
CA LEU A 349 -1.41 -9.38 -19.26
C LEU A 349 -0.69 -10.71 -19.45
N VAL A 350 0.64 -10.76 -19.35
CA VAL A 350 1.38 -12.02 -19.39
C VAL A 350 1.04 -12.90 -18.19
N LEU A 351 0.94 -12.33 -16.99
CA LEU A 351 0.59 -13.06 -15.77
C LEU A 351 -0.86 -13.56 -15.78
N SER A 352 -1.77 -12.92 -16.53
CA SER A 352 -3.13 -13.42 -16.69
C SER A 352 -3.20 -14.73 -17.47
N LEU A 353 -2.16 -15.11 -18.20
CA LEU A 353 -2.08 -16.38 -18.94
C LEU A 353 -1.64 -17.56 -18.06
N LEU A 354 -1.44 -17.34 -16.75
CA LEU A 354 -1.08 -18.43 -15.82
C LEU A 354 -2.25 -19.37 -15.61
N ASP A 355 -1.98 -20.65 -15.76
CA ASP A 355 -2.90 -21.77 -15.53
C ASP A 355 -2.29 -22.81 -14.56
N THR A 356 -2.98 -23.91 -14.35
CA THR A 356 -2.51 -25.00 -13.47
C THR A 356 -1.25 -25.69 -13.98
N GLY A 357 -0.99 -25.68 -15.29
CA GLY A 357 0.17 -26.30 -15.95
C GLY A 357 1.34 -25.35 -16.23
N SER A 358 1.13 -24.04 -16.11
CA SER A 358 2.12 -23.04 -16.51
C SER A 358 3.46 -23.21 -15.82
N SER A 359 4.54 -23.07 -16.59
CA SER A 359 5.91 -23.08 -16.07
C SER A 359 6.24 -21.73 -15.41
N TYR A 360 7.25 -21.75 -14.53
CA TYR A 360 7.74 -20.53 -13.88
C TYR A 360 8.27 -19.47 -14.88
N TRP A 361 8.69 -19.89 -16.09
CA TRP A 361 9.15 -18.96 -17.12
C TRP A 361 8.06 -18.01 -17.61
N VAL A 362 6.80 -18.45 -17.67
CA VAL A 362 5.65 -17.59 -17.99
C VAL A 362 5.48 -16.52 -16.90
N MET A 363 5.56 -16.96 -15.64
CA MET A 363 5.49 -16.07 -14.49
C MET A 363 6.65 -15.05 -14.50
N LEU A 364 7.87 -15.49 -14.75
CA LEU A 364 9.04 -14.62 -14.85
C LEU A 364 8.89 -13.58 -15.99
N GLY A 365 8.35 -14.02 -17.14
CA GLY A 365 8.03 -13.15 -18.29
C GLY A 365 7.05 -12.02 -17.95
N GLY A 366 6.17 -12.21 -16.97
CA GLY A 366 5.28 -11.17 -16.48
C GLY A 366 5.84 -10.37 -15.30
N LEU A 367 6.56 -11.01 -14.36
CA LEU A 367 7.11 -10.35 -13.17
C LEU A 367 8.17 -9.28 -13.52
N VAL A 368 9.02 -9.55 -14.50
CA VAL A 368 10.09 -8.62 -14.89
C VAL A 368 9.52 -7.32 -15.45
N PRO A 369 8.62 -7.32 -16.47
CA PRO A 369 8.02 -6.08 -16.96
C PRO A 369 7.14 -5.40 -15.91
N LEU A 370 6.43 -6.15 -15.05
CA LEU A 370 5.64 -5.58 -13.95
C LEU A 370 6.54 -4.78 -13.00
N GLY A 371 7.62 -5.37 -12.50
CA GLY A 371 8.54 -4.71 -11.58
C GLY A 371 9.27 -3.53 -12.25
N ALA A 372 9.79 -3.72 -13.47
CA ALA A 372 10.45 -2.66 -14.21
C ALA A 372 9.53 -1.47 -14.50
N GLY A 373 8.27 -1.75 -14.89
CA GLY A 373 7.25 -0.73 -15.13
C GLY A 373 6.90 0.06 -13.88
N MET A 374 6.75 -0.63 -12.74
CA MET A 374 6.54 0.04 -11.44
C MET A 374 7.71 0.99 -11.12
N GLY A 375 8.95 0.52 -11.23
CA GLY A 375 10.13 1.35 -10.97
C GLY A 375 10.20 2.57 -11.89
N LEU A 376 9.88 2.40 -13.18
CA LEU A 376 9.86 3.48 -14.16
C LEU A 376 8.81 4.54 -13.87
N ALA A 377 7.57 4.13 -13.52
CA ALA A 377 6.47 5.07 -13.33
C ALA A 377 6.47 5.71 -11.94
N MET A 378 6.81 4.96 -10.87
CA MET A 378 6.69 5.41 -9.49
C MET A 378 7.60 6.62 -9.20
N THR A 379 8.86 6.60 -9.62
CA THR A 379 9.82 7.68 -9.33
C THR A 379 9.37 9.04 -9.87
N PRO A 380 9.08 9.21 -11.17
CA PRO A 380 8.62 10.49 -11.69
C PRO A 380 7.20 10.85 -11.25
N ALA A 381 6.33 9.87 -10.94
CA ALA A 381 4.99 10.15 -10.41
C ALA A 381 5.07 10.73 -9.00
N THR A 382 5.91 10.18 -8.11
CA THR A 382 6.16 10.73 -6.78
C THR A 382 6.74 12.15 -6.86
N ALA A 383 7.73 12.36 -7.75
CA ALA A 383 8.27 13.71 -7.98
C ALA A 383 7.20 14.69 -8.45
N SER A 384 6.28 14.26 -9.34
CA SER A 384 5.19 15.12 -9.83
C SER A 384 4.20 15.55 -8.73
N ILE A 385 4.02 14.72 -7.69
CA ILE A 385 3.19 15.05 -6.53
C ILE A 385 3.91 16.10 -5.67
N THR A 386 5.20 15.90 -5.37
CA THR A 386 5.96 16.78 -4.48
C THR A 386 6.34 18.10 -5.13
N ASP A 387 6.76 18.11 -6.39
CA ASP A 387 7.23 19.29 -7.11
C ASP A 387 6.09 20.24 -7.52
N ALA A 388 4.84 19.75 -7.53
CA ALA A 388 3.65 20.56 -7.74
C ALA A 388 3.32 21.46 -6.53
N LEU A 389 3.99 21.28 -5.39
CA LEU A 389 3.73 21.98 -4.14
C LEU A 389 4.90 22.88 -3.76
N PRO A 390 4.62 24.06 -3.14
CA PRO A 390 5.66 24.88 -2.54
C PRO A 390 6.48 24.13 -1.49
N ALA A 391 7.70 24.57 -1.23
CA ALA A 391 8.64 23.92 -0.32
C ALA A 391 8.04 23.70 1.10
N GLU A 392 7.23 24.65 1.57
CA GLU A 392 6.53 24.61 2.87
C GLU A 392 5.45 23.50 2.93
N LYS A 393 4.91 23.09 1.77
CA LYS A 393 3.85 22.08 1.64
C LYS A 393 4.33 20.73 1.12
N GLN A 394 5.62 20.50 0.98
CA GLN A 394 6.16 19.20 0.52
C GLN A 394 5.80 18.03 1.43
N GLY A 395 5.59 18.28 2.74
CA GLY A 395 5.06 17.27 3.67
C GLY A 395 3.66 16.78 3.30
N VAL A 396 2.80 17.67 2.79
CA VAL A 396 1.47 17.31 2.27
C VAL A 396 1.60 16.43 1.02
N GLY A 397 2.56 16.73 0.14
CA GLY A 397 2.85 15.89 -1.03
C GLY A 397 3.29 14.48 -0.66
N SER A 398 4.15 14.35 0.36
CA SER A 398 4.57 13.05 0.87
C SER A 398 3.40 12.27 1.48
N ALA A 399 2.60 12.90 2.32
CA ALA A 399 1.40 12.29 2.90
C ALA A 399 0.39 11.86 1.83
N MET A 400 0.23 12.66 0.76
CA MET A 400 -0.62 12.30 -0.38
C MET A 400 -0.08 11.10 -1.15
N ASN A 401 1.24 11.01 -1.34
CA ASN A 401 1.87 9.85 -1.97
C ASN A 401 1.62 8.57 -1.17
N ASP A 402 1.77 8.62 0.16
CA ASP A 402 1.51 7.48 1.03
C ASP A 402 0.02 7.11 1.06
N LEU A 403 -0.87 8.10 1.15
CA LEU A 403 -2.32 7.89 1.04
C LEU A 403 -2.71 7.23 -0.29
N ALA A 404 -2.14 7.70 -1.41
CA ALA A 404 -2.40 7.13 -2.74
C ALA A 404 -1.95 5.65 -2.82
N ARG A 405 -0.84 5.29 -2.18
CA ARG A 405 -0.34 3.91 -2.10
C ARG A 405 -1.28 3.01 -1.30
N GLU A 406 -1.64 3.44 -0.09
CA GLU A 406 -2.49 2.65 0.81
C GLU A 406 -3.91 2.49 0.26
N LEU A 407 -4.50 3.59 -0.25
CA LEU A 407 -5.81 3.56 -0.88
C LEU A 407 -5.81 2.69 -2.14
N GLY A 408 -4.77 2.82 -2.97
CA GLY A 408 -4.58 1.96 -4.13
C GLY A 408 -4.51 0.50 -3.73
N GLY A 409 -3.73 0.18 -2.69
CA GLY A 409 -3.58 -1.18 -2.17
C GLY A 409 -4.90 -1.79 -1.69
N ALA A 410 -5.65 -1.08 -0.86
CA ALA A 410 -6.95 -1.52 -0.36
C ALA A 410 -7.93 -1.76 -1.53
N LEU A 411 -8.07 -0.79 -2.44
CA LEU A 411 -8.93 -0.96 -3.62
C LEU A 411 -8.49 -2.12 -4.51
N GLY A 412 -7.16 -2.34 -4.63
CA GLY A 412 -6.62 -3.43 -5.43
C GLY A 412 -6.99 -4.81 -4.89
N ILE A 413 -6.84 -5.03 -3.61
CA ILE A 413 -7.20 -6.29 -2.94
C ILE A 413 -8.70 -6.49 -2.98
N ALA A 414 -9.49 -5.46 -2.64
CA ALA A 414 -10.94 -5.53 -2.67
C ALA A 414 -11.48 -5.87 -4.07
N VAL A 415 -11.07 -5.12 -5.10
CA VAL A 415 -11.59 -5.28 -6.47
C VAL A 415 -11.07 -6.57 -7.10
N LEU A 416 -9.74 -6.79 -7.11
CA LEU A 416 -9.17 -7.95 -7.79
C LEU A 416 -9.48 -9.26 -7.04
N GLY A 417 -9.54 -9.23 -5.70
CA GLY A 417 -10.01 -10.34 -4.90
C GLY A 417 -11.47 -10.68 -5.17
N SER A 418 -12.33 -9.67 -5.35
CA SER A 418 -13.75 -9.86 -5.67
C SER A 418 -13.96 -10.37 -7.10
N VAL A 419 -13.19 -9.88 -8.07
CA VAL A 419 -13.22 -10.39 -9.45
C VAL A 419 -12.73 -11.84 -9.51
N LEU A 420 -11.63 -12.15 -8.81
CA LEU A 420 -11.14 -13.53 -8.64
C LEU A 420 -12.24 -14.44 -8.09
N GLN A 421 -12.87 -14.03 -6.98
CA GLN A 421 -13.90 -14.84 -6.32
C GLN A 421 -15.14 -15.03 -7.20
N SER A 422 -15.55 -14.00 -7.92
CA SER A 422 -16.66 -14.09 -8.88
C SER A 422 -16.35 -15.10 -10.00
N GLY A 423 -15.15 -15.01 -10.58
CA GLY A 423 -14.66 -15.94 -11.60
C GLY A 423 -14.55 -17.37 -11.08
N TYR A 424 -13.98 -17.55 -9.87
CA TYR A 424 -13.90 -18.82 -9.19
C TYR A 424 -15.27 -19.48 -8.99
N ARG A 425 -16.24 -18.73 -8.43
CA ARG A 425 -17.61 -19.24 -8.18
C ARG A 425 -18.36 -19.60 -9.45
N SER A 426 -18.18 -18.85 -10.52
CA SER A 426 -18.86 -19.09 -11.81
C SER A 426 -18.30 -20.28 -12.58
N ASN A 427 -17.00 -20.56 -12.43
CA ASN A 427 -16.33 -21.64 -13.17
C ASN A 427 -16.19 -22.95 -12.37
N LEU A 428 -16.49 -22.96 -11.05
CA LEU A 428 -16.45 -24.16 -10.23
C LEU A 428 -17.68 -25.03 -10.50
N ASP A 429 -17.49 -26.17 -11.16
CA ASP A 429 -18.52 -27.20 -11.31
C ASP A 429 -18.73 -27.94 -9.99
N THR A 430 -19.92 -27.81 -9.44
CA THR A 430 -20.34 -28.49 -8.20
C THR A 430 -21.43 -29.54 -8.45
N THR A 431 -21.64 -29.92 -9.71
CA THR A 431 -22.63 -30.93 -10.10
C THR A 431 -22.31 -32.27 -9.47
N GLY A 432 -23.30 -32.85 -8.82
CA GLY A 432 -23.14 -34.16 -8.13
C GLY A 432 -22.52 -34.07 -6.73
N LEU A 433 -22.17 -32.90 -6.22
CA LEU A 433 -21.73 -32.73 -4.83
C LEU A 433 -22.94 -32.55 -3.90
N PRO A 434 -22.88 -33.10 -2.65
CA PRO A 434 -23.87 -32.76 -1.62
C PRO A 434 -23.90 -31.24 -1.40
N GLY A 435 -25.09 -30.67 -1.22
CA GLY A 435 -25.29 -29.23 -1.09
C GLY A 435 -24.34 -28.50 -0.13
N PRO A 436 -24.14 -29.01 1.13
CA PRO A 436 -23.17 -28.42 2.05
C PRO A 436 -21.73 -28.45 1.55
N VAL A 437 -21.30 -29.54 0.88
CA VAL A 437 -19.95 -29.68 0.32
C VAL A 437 -19.75 -28.71 -0.85
N ALA A 438 -20.74 -28.61 -1.73
CA ALA A 438 -20.75 -27.68 -2.86
C ALA A 438 -20.61 -26.24 -2.39
N GLU A 439 -21.39 -25.83 -1.36
CA GLU A 439 -21.32 -24.47 -0.83
C GLU A 439 -19.97 -24.20 -0.17
N HIS A 440 -19.44 -25.11 0.63
CA HIS A 440 -18.09 -24.96 1.20
C HIS A 440 -17.01 -24.84 0.12
N ALA A 441 -17.06 -25.66 -0.93
CA ALA A 441 -16.10 -25.55 -2.02
C ALA A 441 -16.17 -24.20 -2.75
N ARG A 442 -17.36 -23.59 -2.87
CA ARG A 442 -17.55 -22.28 -3.48
C ARG A 442 -17.02 -21.11 -2.64
N THR A 443 -16.78 -21.30 -1.34
CA THR A 443 -16.36 -20.20 -0.47
C THR A 443 -14.89 -19.82 -0.66
N SER A 444 -14.00 -20.79 -0.89
CA SER A 444 -12.59 -20.55 -1.22
C SER A 444 -11.90 -21.82 -1.74
N LEU A 445 -10.82 -21.65 -2.49
CA LEU A 445 -9.97 -22.75 -2.95
C LEU A 445 -9.43 -23.61 -1.78
N ALA A 446 -9.07 -22.96 -0.67
CA ALA A 446 -8.58 -23.68 0.52
C ALA A 446 -9.64 -24.61 1.12
N MET A 447 -10.92 -24.25 1.04
CA MET A 447 -12.02 -25.08 1.51
C MET A 447 -12.35 -26.24 0.58
N ALA A 448 -12.14 -26.07 -0.73
CA ALA A 448 -12.32 -27.12 -1.72
C ALA A 448 -11.39 -28.33 -1.49
N ALA A 449 -10.24 -28.12 -0.83
CA ALA A 449 -9.32 -29.21 -0.47
C ALA A 449 -9.95 -30.29 0.43
N HIS A 450 -10.98 -29.95 1.22
CA HIS A 450 -11.70 -30.88 2.09
C HIS A 450 -12.77 -31.70 1.35
N ALA A 451 -13.10 -31.36 0.09
CA ALA A 451 -14.11 -32.02 -0.71
C ALA A 451 -13.55 -33.19 -1.57
N GLY A 452 -12.27 -33.44 -1.49
CA GLY A 452 -11.59 -34.55 -2.18
C GLY A 452 -10.76 -34.13 -3.40
N PRO A 453 -9.88 -35.02 -3.89
CA PRO A 453 -8.87 -34.67 -4.91
C PRO A 453 -9.43 -34.25 -6.26
N GLN A 454 -10.61 -34.76 -6.65
CA GLN A 454 -11.25 -34.42 -7.92
C GLN A 454 -11.80 -32.96 -7.83
N VAL A 455 -12.49 -32.63 -6.74
CA VAL A 455 -13.01 -31.30 -6.50
C VAL A 455 -11.87 -30.29 -6.39
N MET A 456 -10.77 -30.68 -5.73
CA MET A 456 -9.59 -29.83 -5.63
C MET A 456 -9.00 -29.47 -7.00
N ARG A 457 -8.87 -30.44 -7.93
CA ARG A 457 -8.38 -30.16 -9.30
C ARG A 457 -9.31 -29.21 -10.07
N GLN A 458 -10.63 -29.40 -9.97
CA GLN A 458 -11.61 -28.51 -10.58
C GLN A 458 -11.55 -27.10 -9.97
N ALA A 459 -11.39 -27.02 -8.65
CA ALA A 459 -11.25 -25.76 -7.92
C ALA A 459 -9.95 -25.03 -8.29
N GLN A 460 -8.85 -25.74 -8.50
CA GLN A 460 -7.59 -25.14 -8.98
C GLN A 460 -7.74 -24.57 -10.40
N ALA A 461 -8.43 -25.25 -11.29
CA ALA A 461 -8.72 -24.73 -12.63
C ALA A 461 -9.63 -23.49 -12.56
N ALA A 462 -10.73 -23.56 -11.80
CA ALA A 462 -11.63 -22.43 -11.61
C ALA A 462 -10.94 -21.20 -10.97
N PHE A 463 -9.97 -21.45 -10.07
CA PHE A 463 -9.14 -20.39 -9.49
C PHE A 463 -8.24 -19.74 -10.55
N ALA A 464 -7.63 -20.54 -11.44
CA ALA A 464 -6.82 -20.03 -12.54
C ALA A 464 -7.65 -19.18 -13.51
N ASP A 465 -8.90 -19.58 -13.81
CA ASP A 465 -9.85 -18.78 -14.63
C ASP A 465 -10.19 -17.44 -13.93
N GLY A 466 -10.44 -17.49 -12.62
CA GLY A 466 -10.65 -16.29 -11.81
C GLY A 466 -9.43 -15.37 -11.78
N LEU A 467 -8.23 -15.94 -11.66
CA LEU A 467 -6.95 -15.21 -11.73
C LEU A 467 -6.79 -14.55 -13.10
N HIS A 468 -7.05 -15.27 -14.19
CA HIS A 468 -7.04 -14.71 -15.55
C HIS A 468 -7.90 -13.46 -15.64
N THR A 469 -9.16 -13.55 -15.22
CA THR A 469 -10.12 -12.43 -15.27
C THR A 469 -9.69 -11.25 -14.40
N ALA A 470 -9.19 -11.51 -13.20
CA ALA A 470 -8.72 -10.49 -12.27
C ALA A 470 -7.49 -9.74 -12.81
N LEU A 471 -6.48 -10.45 -13.29
CA LEU A 471 -5.26 -9.83 -13.81
C LEU A 471 -5.47 -9.14 -15.15
N LEU A 472 -6.33 -9.66 -16.01
CA LEU A 472 -6.74 -9.01 -17.24
C LEU A 472 -7.46 -7.69 -16.94
N SER A 473 -8.39 -7.68 -15.99
CA SER A 473 -9.08 -6.45 -15.59
C SER A 473 -8.11 -5.41 -15.04
N ALA A 474 -7.13 -5.82 -14.22
CA ALA A 474 -6.07 -4.93 -13.74
C ALA A 474 -5.22 -4.38 -14.90
N ALA A 475 -4.84 -5.21 -15.87
CA ALA A 475 -4.08 -4.78 -17.05
C ALA A 475 -4.84 -3.71 -17.85
N ILE A 476 -6.16 -3.89 -18.04
CA ILE A 476 -7.01 -2.91 -18.71
C ILE A 476 -7.07 -1.59 -17.93
N VAL A 477 -7.25 -1.64 -16.60
CA VAL A 477 -7.28 -0.45 -15.75
C VAL A 477 -5.95 0.32 -15.88
N LEU A 478 -4.81 -0.38 -15.88
CA LEU A 478 -3.48 0.25 -16.08
C LEU A 478 -3.34 0.88 -17.47
N ALA A 479 -3.78 0.18 -18.53
CA ALA A 479 -3.73 0.69 -19.88
C ALA A 479 -4.59 1.96 -20.04
N VAL A 480 -5.82 1.94 -19.51
CA VAL A 480 -6.71 3.12 -19.50
C VAL A 480 -6.07 4.26 -18.71
N THR A 481 -5.52 3.96 -17.55
CA THR A 481 -4.84 4.96 -16.71
C THR A 481 -3.63 5.57 -17.45
N ALA A 482 -2.86 4.78 -18.17
CA ALA A 482 -1.75 5.28 -19.00
C ALA A 482 -2.23 6.32 -20.01
N VAL A 483 -3.36 6.08 -20.66
CA VAL A 483 -3.98 7.04 -21.59
C VAL A 483 -4.44 8.30 -20.84
N VAL A 484 -5.18 8.14 -19.73
CA VAL A 484 -5.69 9.26 -18.92
C VAL A 484 -4.54 10.13 -18.42
N VAL A 485 -3.49 9.54 -17.82
CA VAL A 485 -2.28 10.24 -17.37
C VAL A 485 -1.59 10.92 -18.55
N GLY A 486 -1.51 10.24 -19.68
CA GLY A 486 -0.97 10.80 -20.91
C GLY A 486 -1.70 12.05 -21.41
N VAL A 487 -3.00 12.15 -21.22
CA VAL A 487 -3.81 13.33 -21.59
C VAL A 487 -3.72 14.43 -20.52
N LEU A 488 -3.87 14.05 -19.25
CA LEU A 488 -3.85 14.99 -18.11
C LEU A 488 -2.50 15.68 -17.95
N TYR A 489 -1.39 14.96 -18.15
CA TYR A 489 -0.05 15.46 -17.92
C TYR A 489 0.42 16.32 -19.12
N ARG A 490 -0.08 17.54 -19.24
CA ARG A 490 0.46 18.51 -20.19
C ARG A 490 1.75 19.13 -19.61
N ARG A 491 2.75 19.39 -20.47
CA ARG A 491 3.92 20.18 -20.08
C ARG A 491 3.46 21.54 -19.54
N PRO A 492 4.07 22.09 -18.45
CA PRO A 492 3.96 23.52 -18.17
C PRO A 492 4.42 24.26 -19.43
N GLU A 493 3.65 25.27 -19.85
CA GLU A 493 4.08 26.14 -20.93
C GLU A 493 5.40 26.82 -20.56
N PRO A 494 6.30 27.11 -21.54
CA PRO A 494 7.60 27.72 -21.28
C PRO A 494 7.57 29.14 -20.67
N GLU A 495 6.39 29.74 -20.53
CA GLU A 495 6.21 31.11 -20.01
C GLU A 495 6.77 31.32 -18.60
N ALA A 496 6.77 30.33 -17.73
CA ALA A 496 7.25 30.51 -16.35
C ALA A 496 8.79 30.54 -16.22
N ALA A 497 9.54 30.02 -17.19
CA ALA A 497 11.01 30.05 -17.16
C ALA A 497 11.56 31.41 -17.67
N GLY A 498 10.92 32.01 -18.66
CA GLY A 498 11.27 33.33 -19.17
C GLY A 498 10.98 34.47 -18.19
N GLU A 499 9.85 34.43 -17.49
CA GLU A 499 9.51 35.42 -16.48
C GLU A 499 10.36 35.36 -15.20
N ARG A 500 10.83 34.15 -14.79
CA ARG A 500 11.76 34.03 -13.66
C ARG A 500 13.14 34.54 -14.02
N ALA A 501 13.67 34.21 -15.20
CA ALA A 501 14.95 34.75 -15.70
C ALA A 501 14.88 36.26 -15.91
N GLY A 502 13.76 36.81 -16.37
CA GLY A 502 13.55 38.25 -16.50
C GLY A 502 13.41 39.00 -15.17
N ARG A 503 12.83 38.38 -14.13
CA ARG A 503 12.74 38.92 -12.79
C ARG A 503 14.05 38.85 -12.00
N GLU A 504 14.84 37.79 -12.18
CA GLU A 504 16.18 37.67 -11.60
C GLU A 504 17.15 38.66 -12.25
N ALA A 505 17.08 38.85 -13.57
CA ALA A 505 17.87 39.86 -14.28
C ALA A 505 17.46 41.28 -13.96
N ALA A 506 16.20 41.55 -13.59
CA ALA A 506 15.71 42.86 -13.16
C ALA A 506 15.96 43.14 -11.66
N ALA A 507 16.37 42.15 -10.86
CA ALA A 507 16.64 42.29 -9.43
C ALA A 507 18.13 42.47 -9.08
N GLU A 508 19.06 42.38 -10.07
CA GLU A 508 20.46 42.74 -9.85
C GLU A 508 20.60 44.29 -9.77
N PRO A 509 20.95 44.87 -8.62
CA PRO A 509 21.20 46.31 -8.54
C PRO A 509 22.48 46.63 -9.30
N ALA A 510 22.37 47.58 -10.23
CA ALA A 510 23.52 48.17 -10.90
C ALA A 510 24.49 48.74 -9.85
N SER A 511 25.61 48.07 -9.66
CA SER A 511 26.74 48.50 -8.84
C SER A 511 27.75 49.29 -9.69
#